data_43115326cc3db8b3405aa27e83b2f49b
#
_entry.id   43115326cc3db8b3405aa27e83b2f49b
#
_cell.length_a   1.000
_cell.length_b   1.000
_cell.length_c   1.000
_cell.angle_alpha   90.00
_cell.angle_beta   90.00
_cell.angle_gamma   90.00
#
_symmetry.space_group_name_H-M   'P 1'
#
loop_
_entity.id
_entity.type
_entity.pdbx_description
1 polymer ?
#
loop_
_entity_poly.entity_id
_entity_poly.type
_entity_poly.pdbx_seq_one_letter_code
_entity_poly.pdbx_strand_id
1 'polypeptide(L)'
;MPIADMKAALARHGLRVRGGFATNSEMDRDILAEAPWARALMLVGNVGSELWEKSGAEIAAMTGRDPLDRWTRQTIDPVARSVDGMTFYPFDGPPYWPFQRWARRGEGVRSSPIGIQIHPEYGLWHAYRAAILLRT
;
A
#
# COMPACT_ATOMS: atom_id res chain seq x y z
N MET A 1 -2.65 -18.13 -0.89
CA MET A 1 -3.89 -17.43 -0.46
C MET A 1 -4.48 -16.69 -1.65
N PRO A 2 -5.77 -16.87 -1.95
CA PRO A 2 -6.42 -16.09 -3.01
C PRO A 2 -6.50 -14.59 -2.66
N ILE A 3 -6.58 -13.75 -3.69
CA ILE A 3 -6.69 -12.30 -3.51
C ILE A 3 -7.91 -11.92 -2.66
N ALA A 4 -9.02 -12.63 -2.78
CA ALA A 4 -10.20 -12.41 -1.97
C ALA A 4 -9.90 -12.55 -0.47
N ASP A 5 -9.09 -13.53 -0.09
CA ASP A 5 -8.68 -13.76 1.32
C ASP A 5 -7.75 -12.65 1.80
N MET A 6 -6.88 -12.14 0.93
CA MET A 6 -6.03 -10.98 1.25
C MET A 6 -6.88 -9.74 1.52
N LYS A 7 -7.88 -9.49 0.67
CA LYS A 7 -8.79 -8.34 0.85
C LYS A 7 -9.51 -8.45 2.20
N ALA A 8 -10.00 -9.63 2.54
CA ALA A 8 -10.67 -9.87 3.81
C ALA A 8 -9.73 -9.68 5.00
N ALA A 9 -8.50 -10.18 4.91
CA ALA A 9 -7.48 -10.00 5.95
C ALA A 9 -7.15 -8.54 6.19
N LEU A 10 -6.99 -7.76 5.12
CA LEU A 10 -6.70 -6.33 5.20
C LEU A 10 -7.91 -5.55 5.75
N ALA A 11 -9.12 -5.90 5.31
CA ALA A 11 -10.35 -5.22 5.73
C ALA A 11 -10.57 -5.31 7.24
N ARG A 12 -10.16 -6.38 7.89
CA ARG A 12 -10.24 -6.52 9.35
C ARG A 12 -9.49 -5.41 10.09
N HIS A 13 -8.49 -4.82 9.46
CA HIS A 13 -7.66 -3.76 10.04
C HIS A 13 -8.02 -2.37 9.54
N GLY A 14 -9.06 -2.26 8.70
CA GLY A 14 -9.46 -1.00 8.09
C GLY A 14 -8.65 -0.62 6.87
N LEU A 15 -8.04 -1.61 6.21
CA LEU A 15 -7.23 -1.43 5.01
C LEU A 15 -7.96 -1.98 3.78
N ARG A 16 -7.66 -1.40 2.62
CA ARG A 16 -8.23 -1.83 1.34
C ARG A 16 -7.14 -2.03 0.30
N VAL A 17 -7.39 -2.97 -0.60
CA VAL A 17 -6.68 -3.02 -1.88
C VAL A 17 -7.15 -1.83 -2.71
N ARG A 18 -6.20 -0.98 -3.12
CA ARG A 18 -6.48 0.31 -3.73
C ARG A 18 -6.25 0.32 -5.25
N GLY A 19 -6.05 -0.78 -5.87
CA GLY A 19 -5.71 -0.86 -7.27
C GLY A 19 -4.29 -1.35 -7.46
N GLY A 20 -3.84 -1.36 -8.70
CA GLY A 20 -2.52 -1.89 -9.01
C GLY A 20 -2.27 -1.96 -10.50
N PHE A 21 -1.18 -2.59 -10.87
CA PHE A 21 -0.80 -2.74 -12.27
C PHE A 21 0.11 -3.96 -12.46
N ALA A 22 0.13 -4.47 -13.69
CA ALA A 22 1.11 -5.48 -14.09
C ALA A 22 2.48 -4.82 -14.24
N THR A 23 3.54 -5.49 -13.78
CA THR A 23 4.90 -4.97 -13.93
C THR A 23 5.34 -4.98 -15.38
N ASN A 24 6.15 -4.00 -15.75
CA ASN A 24 6.69 -3.83 -17.10
C ASN A 24 8.21 -3.76 -17.01
N SER A 25 8.90 -4.55 -17.83
CA SER A 25 10.36 -4.67 -17.78
C SER A 25 11.11 -3.36 -18.05
N GLU A 26 10.51 -2.44 -18.79
CA GLU A 26 11.13 -1.15 -19.10
C GLU A 26 10.78 -0.07 -18.08
N MET A 27 9.51 0.00 -17.67
CA MET A 27 9.02 1.03 -16.75
C MET A 27 9.36 0.76 -15.30
N ASP A 28 9.49 -0.51 -14.91
CA ASP A 28 9.58 -0.93 -13.51
C ASP A 28 10.92 -1.56 -13.15
N ARG A 29 12.01 -1.04 -13.71
CA ARG A 29 13.37 -1.57 -13.47
C ARG A 29 13.74 -1.55 -12.00
N ASP A 30 13.36 -0.51 -11.28
CA ASP A 30 13.62 -0.37 -9.85
C ASP A 30 12.89 -1.45 -9.04
N ILE A 31 11.62 -1.72 -9.37
CA ILE A 31 10.84 -2.80 -8.74
C ILE A 31 11.48 -4.15 -9.03
N LEU A 32 11.77 -4.41 -10.31
CA LEU A 32 12.28 -5.70 -10.75
C LEU A 32 13.73 -5.96 -10.33
N ALA A 33 14.48 -4.91 -10.00
CA ALA A 33 15.80 -5.06 -9.40
C ALA A 33 15.71 -5.69 -8.01
N GLU A 34 14.69 -5.32 -7.23
CA GLU A 34 14.46 -5.87 -5.90
C GLU A 34 13.70 -7.21 -5.94
N ALA A 35 12.76 -7.34 -6.88
CA ALA A 35 11.88 -8.49 -6.99
C ALA A 35 11.73 -8.91 -8.46
N PRO A 36 12.75 -9.59 -9.04
CA PRO A 36 12.71 -9.98 -10.47
C PRO A 36 11.54 -10.89 -10.82
N TRP A 37 11.00 -11.58 -9.83
CA TRP A 37 9.85 -12.49 -9.96
C TRP A 37 8.50 -11.77 -9.98
N ALA A 38 8.45 -10.47 -9.65
CA ALA A 38 7.19 -9.74 -9.50
C ALA A 38 6.49 -9.57 -10.85
N ARG A 39 5.23 -9.95 -10.91
CA ARG A 39 4.38 -9.80 -12.10
C ARG A 39 3.32 -8.74 -11.94
N ALA A 40 3.01 -8.37 -10.70
CA ALA A 40 2.04 -7.31 -10.40
C ALA A 40 2.40 -6.58 -9.14
N LEU A 41 1.98 -5.33 -9.05
CA LEU A 41 2.06 -4.51 -7.85
C LEU A 41 0.65 -4.10 -7.46
N MET A 42 0.29 -4.35 -6.20
CA MET A 42 -1.01 -4.05 -5.65
C MET A 42 -0.86 -3.00 -4.56
N LEU A 43 -1.58 -1.89 -4.69
CA LEU A 43 -1.56 -0.81 -3.71
C LEU A 43 -2.52 -1.13 -2.57
N VAL A 44 -2.06 -0.87 -1.34
CA VAL A 44 -2.86 -1.04 -0.12
C VAL A 44 -2.92 0.30 0.60
N GLY A 45 -4.08 0.65 1.06
CA GLY A 45 -4.23 1.91 1.79
C GLY A 45 -5.52 1.97 2.58
N ASN A 46 -5.84 3.18 3.04
CA ASN A 46 -7.08 3.44 3.76
C ASN A 46 -7.85 4.57 3.11
N VAL A 47 -9.15 4.57 3.29
CA VAL A 47 -10.06 5.62 2.82
C VAL A 47 -10.96 6.05 3.97
N GLY A 48 -11.30 7.35 4.00
CA GLY A 48 -12.14 7.90 5.07
C GLY A 48 -11.60 7.55 6.46
N SER A 49 -12.48 7.11 7.35
CA SER A 49 -12.17 6.81 8.75
C SER A 49 -11.97 5.33 9.05
N GLU A 50 -12.02 4.46 8.05
CA GLU A 50 -12.02 3.00 8.27
C GLU A 50 -10.84 2.49 9.11
N LEU A 51 -9.64 2.97 8.81
CA LEU A 51 -8.43 2.57 9.54
C LEU A 51 -8.57 2.87 11.04
N TRP A 52 -9.02 4.08 11.34
CA TRP A 52 -9.12 4.54 12.73
C TRP A 52 -10.25 3.86 13.48
N GLU A 53 -11.34 3.52 12.80
CA GLU A 53 -12.46 2.77 13.38
C GLU A 53 -12.04 1.34 13.76
N LYS A 54 -11.25 0.68 12.90
CA LYS A 54 -10.84 -0.72 13.11
C LYS A 54 -9.58 -0.86 13.96
N SER A 55 -8.60 0.02 13.81
CA SER A 55 -7.27 -0.15 14.38
C SER A 55 -6.77 1.05 15.18
N GLY A 56 -7.55 2.12 15.29
CA GLY A 56 -7.11 3.35 15.94
C GLY A 56 -6.70 3.16 17.39
N ALA A 57 -7.44 2.38 18.16
CA ALA A 57 -7.13 2.11 19.57
C ALA A 57 -5.82 1.33 19.72
N GLU A 58 -5.59 0.35 18.86
CA GLU A 58 -4.35 -0.44 18.84
C GLU A 58 -3.15 0.45 18.52
N ILE A 59 -3.27 1.30 17.49
CA ILE A 59 -2.20 2.21 17.09
C ILE A 59 -1.91 3.22 18.21
N ALA A 60 -2.97 3.78 18.82
CA ALA A 60 -2.84 4.76 19.90
C ALA A 60 -2.18 4.18 21.14
N ALA A 61 -2.31 2.88 21.37
CA ALA A 61 -1.69 2.20 22.51
C ALA A 61 -0.19 1.91 22.31
N MET A 62 0.31 2.03 21.08
CA MET A 62 1.73 1.80 20.79
C MET A 62 2.57 2.95 21.29
N THR A 63 3.77 2.62 21.82
CA THR A 63 4.74 3.61 22.32
C THR A 63 5.95 3.67 21.41
N GLY A 64 6.74 4.77 21.55
CA GLY A 64 7.95 4.97 20.77
C GLY A 64 7.68 5.77 19.49
N ARG A 65 8.67 5.75 18.57
CA ARG A 65 8.60 6.53 17.34
C ARG A 65 7.73 5.85 16.29
N ASP A 66 7.05 6.67 15.48
CA ASP A 66 6.35 6.28 14.27
C ASP A 66 5.44 5.06 14.48
N PRO A 67 4.48 5.15 15.45
CA PRO A 67 3.62 4.00 15.75
C PRO A 67 2.81 3.55 14.54
N LEU A 68 2.32 4.48 13.72
CA LEU A 68 1.53 4.11 12.52
C LEU A 68 2.39 3.35 11.51
N ASP A 69 3.62 3.78 11.26
CA ASP A 69 4.52 3.09 10.33
C ASP A 69 4.88 1.70 10.83
N ARG A 70 5.18 1.55 12.12
CA ARG A 70 5.47 0.25 12.72
C ARG A 70 4.26 -0.68 12.67
N TRP A 71 3.08 -0.16 13.00
CA TRP A 71 1.83 -0.91 12.92
C TRP A 71 1.58 -1.40 11.51
N THR A 72 1.80 -0.52 10.53
CA THR A 72 1.60 -0.82 9.11
C THR A 72 2.46 -2.01 8.69
N ARG A 73 3.74 -2.00 9.02
CA ARG A 73 4.67 -3.09 8.70
C ARG A 73 4.26 -4.39 9.39
N GLN A 74 3.96 -4.33 10.68
CA GLN A 74 3.56 -5.50 11.47
C GLN A 74 2.27 -6.13 10.96
N THR A 75 1.38 -5.33 10.40
CA THR A 75 0.07 -5.78 9.92
C THR A 75 0.13 -6.31 8.50
N ILE A 76 0.84 -5.63 7.61
CA ILE A 76 0.84 -5.95 6.18
C ILE A 76 1.87 -7.03 5.80
N ASP A 77 3.06 -7.03 6.41
CA ASP A 77 4.07 -8.04 6.09
C ASP A 77 3.56 -9.48 6.18
N PRO A 78 2.82 -9.88 7.23
CA PRO A 78 2.27 -11.24 7.27
C PRO A 78 1.31 -11.56 6.13
N VAL A 79 0.52 -10.57 5.71
CA VAL A 79 -0.42 -10.75 4.60
C VAL A 79 0.35 -10.99 3.30
N ALA A 80 1.39 -10.19 3.04
CA ALA A 80 2.23 -10.36 1.86
C ALA A 80 2.92 -11.74 1.87
N ARG A 81 3.48 -12.14 3.01
CA ARG A 81 4.15 -13.45 3.13
C ARG A 81 3.19 -14.62 2.85
N SER A 82 1.91 -14.48 3.19
CA SER A 82 0.93 -15.54 2.97
C SER A 82 0.70 -15.85 1.49
N VAL A 83 1.10 -14.95 0.58
CA VAL A 83 0.99 -15.12 -0.89
C VAL A 83 2.38 -15.16 -1.56
N ASP A 84 3.42 -15.39 -0.78
CA ASP A 84 4.81 -15.34 -1.25
C ASP A 84 5.17 -14.03 -1.93
N GLY A 85 4.57 -12.93 -1.46
CA GLY A 85 4.80 -11.59 -1.96
C GLY A 85 5.84 -10.85 -1.13
N MET A 86 6.13 -9.62 -1.57
CA MET A 86 7.03 -8.71 -0.90
C MET A 86 6.34 -7.36 -0.76
N THR A 87 6.60 -6.65 0.33
CA THR A 87 5.98 -5.36 0.57
C THR A 87 6.99 -4.23 0.45
N PHE A 88 6.60 -3.16 -0.24
CA PHE A 88 7.31 -1.89 -0.22
C PHE A 88 6.48 -0.87 0.55
N TYR A 89 7.14 -0.02 1.34
CA TYR A 89 6.48 1.00 2.16
C TYR A 89 6.89 2.41 1.76
N PRO A 90 5.97 3.40 1.84
CA PRO A 90 6.31 4.79 1.49
C PRO A 90 7.32 5.42 2.44
N PHE A 91 7.46 4.90 3.66
CA PHE A 91 8.40 5.42 4.64
C PHE A 91 9.79 4.76 4.58
N ASP A 92 10.00 3.78 3.71
CA ASP A 92 11.31 3.16 3.50
C ASP A 92 12.14 3.99 2.54
N GLY A 93 13.21 4.56 3.04
CA GLY A 93 14.12 5.38 2.24
C GLY A 93 15.09 6.16 3.10
N PRO A 94 15.91 7.07 2.53
CA PRO A 94 16.11 7.36 1.11
C PRO A 94 16.89 6.26 0.35
N PRO A 95 16.65 6.09 -0.96
CA PRO A 95 15.59 6.72 -1.74
C PRO A 95 14.22 6.10 -1.45
N TYR A 96 13.17 6.94 -1.57
CA TYR A 96 11.80 6.48 -1.31
C TYR A 96 11.15 5.94 -2.57
N TRP A 97 10.26 4.95 -2.41
CA TRP A 97 9.50 4.40 -3.53
C TRP A 97 8.49 5.42 -4.07
N PRO A 98 8.25 5.47 -5.40
CA PRO A 98 7.42 6.51 -6.02
C PRO A 98 5.92 6.19 -5.94
N PHE A 99 5.36 6.16 -4.74
CA PHE A 99 3.95 5.82 -4.51
C PHE A 99 2.97 6.72 -5.25
N GLN A 100 3.29 8.00 -5.39
CA GLN A 100 2.41 8.92 -6.13
C GLN A 100 2.31 8.52 -7.60
N ARG A 101 3.41 8.15 -8.22
CA ARG A 101 3.43 7.70 -9.61
C ARG A 101 2.67 6.37 -9.76
N TRP A 102 2.86 5.45 -8.82
CA TRP A 102 2.16 4.17 -8.82
C TRP A 102 0.65 4.36 -8.64
N ALA A 103 0.24 5.30 -7.79
CA ALA A 103 -1.17 5.61 -7.57
C ALA A 103 -1.83 6.17 -8.85
N ARG A 104 -1.15 7.05 -9.55
CA ARG A 104 -1.66 7.57 -10.83
C ARG A 104 -1.81 6.46 -11.86
N ARG A 105 -0.84 5.55 -11.91
CA ARG A 105 -0.86 4.44 -12.87
C ARG A 105 -1.89 3.37 -12.50
N GLY A 106 -2.00 3.02 -11.23
CA GLY A 106 -2.81 1.90 -10.78
C GLY A 106 -4.25 2.23 -10.41
N GLU A 107 -4.52 3.48 -10.04
CA GLU A 107 -5.82 3.87 -9.52
C GLU A 107 -6.39 5.18 -10.11
N GLY A 108 -5.61 5.86 -10.95
CA GLY A 108 -6.08 7.06 -11.61
C GLY A 108 -6.18 8.30 -10.72
N VAL A 109 -5.48 8.34 -9.59
CA VAL A 109 -5.41 9.55 -8.76
C VAL A 109 -4.65 10.65 -9.49
N ARG A 110 -4.91 11.90 -9.13
CA ARG A 110 -4.27 13.07 -9.72
C ARG A 110 -3.64 13.93 -8.63
N SER A 111 -2.54 14.61 -8.99
CA SER A 111 -1.94 15.59 -8.09
C SER A 111 -2.77 16.88 -8.12
N SER A 112 -3.05 17.44 -6.93
CA SER A 112 -3.63 18.77 -6.82
C SER A 112 -2.55 19.83 -7.05
N PRO A 113 -2.94 21.12 -7.23
CA PRO A 113 -1.98 22.21 -7.34
C PRO A 113 -1.02 22.35 -6.14
N ILE A 114 -1.40 21.82 -4.97
CA ILE A 114 -0.57 21.83 -3.77
C ILE A 114 0.19 20.51 -3.56
N GLY A 115 0.18 19.63 -4.55
CA GLY A 115 0.95 18.38 -4.53
C GLY A 115 0.32 17.22 -3.80
N ILE A 116 -0.94 17.33 -3.37
CA ILE A 116 -1.66 16.25 -2.72
C ILE A 116 -2.40 15.42 -3.76
N GLN A 117 -2.34 14.09 -3.62
CA GLN A 117 -3.03 13.18 -4.54
C GLN A 117 -4.55 13.27 -4.36
N ILE A 118 -5.28 13.35 -5.46
CA ILE A 118 -6.74 13.40 -5.46
C ILE A 118 -7.27 12.13 -6.12
N HIS A 119 -8.06 11.35 -5.36
CA HIS A 119 -8.72 10.16 -5.89
C HIS A 119 -10.02 10.55 -6.59
N PRO A 120 -10.38 9.91 -7.73
CA PRO A 120 -11.64 10.24 -8.45
C PRO A 120 -12.89 10.09 -7.60
N GLU A 121 -12.89 9.14 -6.64
CA GLU A 121 -14.04 8.86 -5.78
C GLU A 121 -13.86 9.43 -4.38
N TYR A 122 -12.69 9.23 -3.75
CA TYR A 122 -12.46 9.60 -2.34
C TYR A 122 -11.90 11.00 -2.15
N GLY A 123 -11.55 11.70 -3.24
CA GLY A 123 -10.97 13.03 -3.15
C GLY A 123 -9.65 13.00 -2.39
N LEU A 124 -9.58 13.78 -1.30
CA LEU A 124 -8.39 13.86 -0.43
C LEU A 124 -8.45 12.90 0.77
N TRP A 125 -9.56 12.18 0.96
CA TRP A 125 -9.78 11.30 2.12
C TRP A 125 -9.24 9.90 1.87
N HIS A 126 -7.93 9.82 1.59
CA HIS A 126 -7.28 8.53 1.38
C HIS A 126 -5.79 8.63 1.67
N ALA A 127 -5.16 7.48 1.92
CA ALA A 127 -3.72 7.38 2.04
C ALA A 127 -3.26 5.99 1.58
N TYR A 128 -2.06 5.92 1.03
CA TYR A 128 -1.42 4.66 0.67
C TYR A 128 -0.48 4.24 1.80
N ARG A 129 -0.61 2.98 2.21
CA ARG A 129 0.17 2.44 3.32
C ARG A 129 1.27 1.49 2.87
N ALA A 130 1.05 0.79 1.75
CA ALA A 130 2.00 -0.20 1.25
C ALA A 130 1.74 -0.54 -0.20
N ALA A 131 2.72 -1.18 -0.82
CA ALA A 131 2.54 -1.86 -2.09
C ALA A 131 2.98 -3.30 -1.92
N ILE A 132 2.15 -4.25 -2.34
CA ILE A 132 2.46 -5.67 -2.28
C ILE A 132 2.81 -6.15 -3.68
N LEU A 133 3.98 -6.75 -3.82
CA LEU A 133 4.43 -7.35 -5.08
C LEU A 133 3.97 -8.79 -5.13
N LEU A 134 3.36 -9.16 -6.25
CA LEU A 134 2.76 -10.47 -6.45
C LEU A 134 3.43 -11.23 -7.57
N ARG A 135 3.44 -12.57 -7.47
CA ARG A 135 4.00 -13.46 -8.49
C ARG A 135 3.04 -13.76 -9.63
N THR A 136 1.81 -13.33 -9.51
CA THR A 136 0.76 -13.60 -10.51
C THR A 136 0.05 -12.36 -10.99
#